data_24dfca737382410e272483b60e98ec7b
#
_entry.id   24dfca737382410e272483b60e98ec7b
#
_cell.length_a   1.000
_cell.length_b   1.000
_cell.length_c   1.000
_cell.angle_alpha   90.00
_cell.angle_beta   90.00
_cell.angle_gamma   90.00
#
_symmetry.space_group_name_H-M   'P 1'
#
loop_
_entity.id
_entity.type
_entity.pdbx_description
1 polymer ?
#
loop_
_entity_poly.entity_id
_entity_poly.type
_entity_poly.pdbx_seq_one_letter_code
_entity_poly.pdbx_strand_id
1 'polypeptide(L)' 'MSMNKRSIAAYIGKDRESSLYIGVIPAIPGAQTQGETLDELHKNMKEVVRMCLKQMSPEEKERLPEFVGIQQVEVGL' A
#
# COMPACT_ATOMS: atom_id res chain seq x y z
N MET A 1 -2.75 -20.75 -18.40
CA MET A 1 -2.85 -19.29 -18.45
C MET A 1 -2.29 -18.68 -17.18
N SER A 2 -1.39 -17.78 -17.32
CA SER A 2 -0.82 -17.11 -16.16
C SER A 2 -1.59 -15.83 -15.87
N MET A 3 -1.81 -15.59 -14.60
CA MET A 3 -2.34 -14.31 -14.14
C MET A 3 -1.20 -13.47 -13.64
N ASN A 4 -1.09 -12.28 -14.20
CA ASN A 4 -0.07 -11.34 -13.76
C ASN A 4 -0.52 -10.72 -12.45
N LYS A 5 -0.03 -11.30 -11.36
CA LYS A 5 -0.25 -10.72 -10.04
C LYS A 5 1.00 -9.98 -9.62
N ARG A 6 0.80 -8.81 -9.07
CA ARG A 6 1.88 -8.04 -8.48
C ARG A 6 1.66 -7.98 -6.98
N SER A 7 2.76 -8.13 -6.25
CA SER A 7 2.75 -7.89 -4.82
C SER A 7 3.25 -6.48 -4.59
N ILE A 8 2.42 -5.69 -3.95
CA ILE A 8 2.77 -4.30 -3.63
C ILE A 8 2.74 -4.19 -2.12
N ALA A 9 3.86 -3.71 -1.56
CA ALA A 9 3.96 -3.60 -0.12
C ALA A 9 3.17 -2.42 0.41
N ALA A 10 2.53 -2.62 1.54
CA ALA A 10 1.86 -1.56 2.27
C ALA A 10 2.40 -1.51 3.68
N TYR A 11 2.56 -0.30 4.20
CA TYR A 11 2.86 -0.09 5.60
C TYR A 11 1.54 0.10 6.34
N ILE A 12 1.37 -0.62 7.43
CA ILE A 12 0.15 -0.55 8.23
C ILE A 12 0.49 -0.02 9.61
N GLY A 13 -0.17 1.06 9.99
CA GLY A 13 -0.04 1.64 11.31
C GLY A 13 -1.41 1.83 11.93
N LYS A 14 -1.42 2.20 13.20
CA LYS A 14 -2.65 2.55 13.90
C LYS A 14 -2.50 3.94 14.45
N ASP A 15 -3.45 4.80 14.12
CA ASP A 15 -3.46 6.14 14.66
C ASP A 15 -3.96 6.12 16.10
N ARG A 16 -3.17 6.69 17.02
CA ARG A 16 -3.50 6.64 18.42
C ARG A 16 -4.70 7.49 18.81
N GLU A 17 -4.90 8.59 18.09
CA GLU A 17 -6.01 9.49 18.41
C GLU A 17 -7.33 8.96 17.92
N SER A 18 -7.40 8.53 16.68
CA SER A 18 -8.65 8.06 16.07
C SER A 18 -8.90 6.58 16.29
N SER A 19 -7.86 5.82 16.63
CA SER A 19 -7.88 4.35 16.70
C SER A 19 -8.15 3.69 15.35
N LEU A 20 -7.99 4.43 14.28
CA LEU A 20 -8.14 3.88 12.93
C LEU A 20 -6.84 3.23 12.47
N TYR A 21 -6.97 2.16 11.71
CA TYR A 21 -5.82 1.58 11.04
C TYR A 21 -5.56 2.36 9.75
N ILE A 22 -4.30 2.62 9.47
CA ILE A 22 -3.88 3.40 8.32
C ILE A 22 -2.96 2.56 7.47
N GLY A 23 -3.22 2.53 6.17
CA GLY A 23 -2.38 1.85 5.21
C GLY A 23 -1.78 2.83 4.22
N VAL A 24 -0.48 2.73 4.03
CA VAL A 24 0.25 3.56 3.08
C VAL A 24 0.95 2.65 2.09
N ILE A 25 0.86 2.97 0.82
CA ILE A 25 1.50 2.18 -0.23
C ILE A 25 2.68 3.00 -0.78
N PRO A 26 3.91 2.76 -0.29
CA PRO A 26 5.05 3.60 -0.66
C PRO A 26 5.37 3.63 -2.15
N ALA A 27 5.11 2.54 -2.85
CA ALA A 27 5.41 2.48 -4.28
C ALA A 27 4.55 3.43 -5.12
N ILE A 28 3.41 3.85 -4.60
CA ILE A 28 2.48 4.70 -5.31
C ILE A 28 2.30 5.99 -4.53
N PRO A 29 2.88 7.11 -4.99
CA PRO A 29 2.76 8.38 -4.26
C PRO A 29 1.31 8.78 -4.04
N GLY A 30 0.99 9.14 -2.81
CA GLY A 30 -0.36 9.56 -2.44
C GLY A 30 -1.34 8.42 -2.18
N ALA A 31 -0.94 7.18 -2.36
CA ALA A 31 -1.83 6.05 -2.12
C ALA A 31 -1.86 5.71 -0.63
N GLN A 32 -2.94 6.09 0.02
CA GLN A 32 -3.15 5.77 1.42
C GLN A 32 -4.64 5.65 1.70
N THR A 33 -4.97 4.92 2.75
CA THR A 33 -6.36 4.73 3.14
C THR A 33 -6.42 4.36 4.62
N GLN A 34 -7.62 4.19 5.12
CA GLN A 34 -7.84 3.85 6.51
C GLN A 34 -9.02 2.91 6.67
N GLY A 35 -9.14 2.32 7.85
CA GLY A 35 -10.24 1.43 8.18
C GLY A 35 -10.35 1.24 9.68
N GLU A 36 -11.53 0.90 10.14
CA GLU A 36 -11.78 0.64 11.56
C GLU A 36 -11.25 -0.70 12.00
N THR A 37 -11.14 -1.64 11.07
CA THR A 37 -10.60 -2.97 11.30
C THR A 37 -9.54 -3.27 10.28
N LEU A 38 -8.70 -4.28 10.54
CA LEU A 38 -7.69 -4.70 9.57
C LEU A 38 -8.34 -5.25 8.30
N ASP A 39 -9.47 -5.95 8.43
CA ASP A 39 -10.18 -6.47 7.26
C ASP A 39 -10.69 -5.34 6.39
N GLU A 40 -11.27 -4.33 7.00
CA GLU A 40 -11.75 -3.15 6.29
C GLU A 40 -10.60 -2.42 5.63
N LEU A 41 -9.48 -2.24 6.35
CA LEU A 41 -8.31 -1.61 5.79
C LEU A 41 -7.79 -2.37 4.58
N HIS A 42 -7.72 -3.70 4.67
CA HIS A 42 -7.24 -4.52 3.57
C HIS A 42 -8.10 -4.35 2.31
N LYS A 43 -9.42 -4.34 2.50
CA LYS A 43 -10.35 -4.12 1.40
C LYS A 43 -10.15 -2.73 0.78
N ASN A 44 -10.02 -1.72 1.62
CA ASN A 44 -9.83 -0.35 1.16
C ASN A 44 -8.50 -0.17 0.45
N MET A 45 -7.45 -0.84 0.92
CA MET A 45 -6.15 -0.80 0.25
C MET A 45 -6.21 -1.41 -1.14
N LYS A 46 -6.91 -2.53 -1.29
CA LYS A 46 -7.09 -3.15 -2.60
C LYS A 46 -7.77 -2.20 -3.59
N GLU A 47 -8.79 -1.50 -3.12
CA GLU A 47 -9.51 -0.55 -3.96
C GLU A 47 -8.63 0.62 -4.39
N VAL A 48 -7.86 1.19 -3.44
CA VAL A 48 -6.97 2.30 -3.74
C VAL A 48 -5.91 1.91 -4.75
N VAL A 49 -5.27 0.76 -4.52
CA VAL A 49 -4.24 0.28 -5.45
C VAL A 49 -4.82 0.03 -6.82
N ARG A 50 -5.99 -0.62 -6.86
CA ARG A 50 -6.65 -0.93 -8.14
C ARG A 50 -6.97 0.35 -8.92
N MET A 51 -7.50 1.36 -8.22
CA MET A 51 -7.81 2.64 -8.84
C MET A 51 -6.55 3.33 -9.36
N CYS A 52 -5.49 3.33 -8.57
CA CYS A 52 -4.23 3.96 -8.99
C CYS A 52 -3.63 3.25 -10.21
N LEU A 53 -3.65 1.93 -10.20
CA LEU A 53 -3.10 1.16 -11.32
C LEU A 53 -3.88 1.37 -12.60
N LYS A 54 -5.19 1.56 -12.50
CA LYS A 54 -6.02 1.83 -13.69
C LYS A 54 -5.67 3.16 -14.36
N GLN A 55 -5.20 4.11 -13.58
CA GLN A 55 -4.86 5.44 -14.11
C GLN A 55 -3.41 5.53 -14.59
N MET A 56 -2.63 4.51 -14.33
CA MET A 56 -1.24 4.49 -14.75
C MET A 56 -1.09 4.02 -16.19
N SER A 57 -0.17 4.66 -16.91
CA SER A 57 0.22 4.17 -18.24
C SER A 57 1.06 2.91 -18.08
N PRO A 58 1.21 2.12 -19.16
CA PRO A 58 2.10 0.95 -19.10
C PRO A 58 3.52 1.32 -18.68
N GLU A 59 4.04 2.46 -19.12
CA GLU A 59 5.37 2.93 -18.77
C GLU A 59 5.47 3.23 -17.28
N GLU A 60 4.44 3.86 -16.72
CA GLU A 60 4.42 4.14 -15.29
C GLU A 60 4.39 2.86 -14.45
N LYS A 61 3.63 1.86 -14.90
CA LYS A 61 3.57 0.58 -14.21
C LYS A 61 4.90 -0.13 -14.21
N GLU A 62 5.66 0.00 -15.30
CA GLU A 62 6.99 -0.61 -15.39
C GLU A 62 7.99 0.06 -14.46
N ARG A 63 7.77 1.31 -14.10
CA ARG A 63 8.65 2.04 -13.20
C ARG A 63 8.35 1.81 -11.73
N LEU A 64 7.30 1.07 -11.41
CA LEU A 64 7.01 0.74 -10.03
C LEU A 64 8.17 -0.03 -9.42
N PRO A 65 8.58 0.33 -8.21
CA PRO A 65 9.68 -0.38 -7.56
C PRO A 65 9.37 -1.85 -7.39
N GLU A 66 10.38 -2.67 -7.56
CA GLU A 66 10.26 -4.09 -7.28
C GLU A 66 10.29 -4.29 -5.77
N PHE A 67 9.31 -5.03 -5.26
CA PHE A 67 9.28 -5.33 -3.84
C PHE A 67 10.40 -6.33 -3.50
N VAL A 68 11.24 -5.95 -2.57
CA VAL A 68 12.32 -6.81 -2.09
C VAL A 68 12.09 -7.25 -0.66
N GLY A 69 11.63 -6.35 0.18
CA GLY A 69 11.39 -6.69 1.58
C GLY A 69 11.06 -5.47 2.41
N ILE A 70 10.75 -5.73 3.66
CA ILE A 70 10.45 -4.71 4.65
C ILE A 70 11.48 -4.82 5.76
N GLN A 71 11.98 -3.68 6.20
CA GLN A 71 12.96 -3.63 7.28
C GLN A 71 12.57 -2.56 8.27
N GLN A 72 12.62 -2.92 9.54
CA GLN A 72 12.48 -1.95 10.61
C GLN A 72 13.85 -1.46 11.00
N VAL A 73 13.98 -0.15 11.15
CA VAL A 73 15.26 0.46 11.50
C VAL A 73 15.12 1.09 12.88
N GLU A 74 15.98 0.68 13.80
CA GLU A 74 16.00 1.24 15.14
C GLU A 74 17.00 2.38 15.20
N VAL A 75 16.56 3.48 15.78
CA VAL A 75 17.43 4.66 15.98
C VAL A 75 17.24 5.16 17.38
N GLY A 76 18.32 5.65 17.96
CA GLY A 76 18.26 6.30 19.26
C GLY A 76 17.76 7.73 19.10
N LEU A 77 16.85 8.12 19.96
CA LEU A 77 16.30 9.47 19.94
C LEU A 77 16.85 10.32 21.08
#